data_652b61f210d865aee150c3dbf717d9a5
#
_entry.id   652b61f210d865aee150c3dbf717d9a5
#
_cell.length_a   1.000
_cell.length_b   1.000
_cell.length_c   1.000
_cell.angle_alpha   90.00
_cell.angle_beta   90.00
_cell.angle_gamma   90.00
#
_symmetry.space_group_name_H-M   'P 1'
#
loop_
_entity.id
_entity.type
_entity.pdbx_description
1 polymer ?
#
loop_
_entity_poly.entity_id
_entity_poly.type
_entity_poly.pdbx_seq_one_letter_code
_entity_poly.pdbx_strand_id
1 'polypeptide(L)'
;MTKLRYFLTALFLSFSAQAAIDALNFTSMQQEKDYHSLTQELRCPQCQNNNIADSNASIAVDMRAKVYELLQKGQNKQQIIDYMVERYGSFVTYNPPVTGSTIILWVAPLALMILGVVIVLRRKSGSSGKSAVEAQPNLTQEQQKRLEELLKERE
;
A
#
# COMPACT_ATOMS: atom_id res chain seq x y z
N MET A 1 -7.29 8.71 -56.69
CA MET A 1 -5.98 8.66 -55.98
C MET A 1 -5.63 9.99 -55.31
N THR A 2 -6.01 11.12 -55.81
CA THR A 2 -5.76 12.46 -55.22
C THR A 2 -6.44 12.66 -53.86
N LYS A 3 -7.70 12.25 -53.68
CA LYS A 3 -8.44 12.39 -52.41
C LYS A 3 -7.82 11.58 -51.25
N LEU A 4 -7.24 10.44 -51.55
CA LEU A 4 -6.53 9.62 -50.56
C LEU A 4 -5.23 10.30 -50.09
N ARG A 5 -4.53 10.99 -50.96
CA ARG A 5 -3.31 11.75 -50.61
C ARG A 5 -3.63 12.91 -49.65
N TYR A 6 -4.69 13.66 -49.91
CA TYR A 6 -5.12 14.75 -49.02
C TYR A 6 -5.59 14.22 -47.63
N PHE A 7 -6.21 13.06 -47.60
CA PHE A 7 -6.61 12.44 -46.35
C PHE A 7 -5.39 11.98 -45.51
N LEU A 8 -4.38 11.40 -46.16
CA LEU A 8 -3.13 11.00 -45.50
C LEU A 8 -2.32 12.22 -45.02
N THR A 9 -2.27 13.32 -45.80
CA THR A 9 -1.58 14.54 -45.35
C THR A 9 -2.31 15.23 -44.20
N ALA A 10 -3.65 15.25 -44.19
CA ALA A 10 -4.44 15.78 -43.09
C ALA A 10 -4.25 14.95 -41.79
N LEU A 11 -4.13 13.63 -41.92
CA LEU A 11 -3.88 12.73 -40.78
C LEU A 11 -2.49 12.96 -40.18
N PHE A 12 -1.48 13.25 -40.99
CA PHE A 12 -0.12 13.56 -40.51
C PHE A 12 -0.01 14.91 -39.79
N LEU A 13 -0.81 15.90 -40.20
CA LEU A 13 -0.79 17.22 -39.57
C LEU A 13 -1.48 17.24 -38.20
N SER A 14 -2.33 16.24 -37.88
CA SER A 14 -3.05 16.17 -36.59
C SER A 14 -2.16 15.67 -35.45
N PHE A 15 -0.93 15.23 -35.69
CA PHE A 15 -0.07 14.60 -34.68
C PHE A 15 0.85 15.58 -33.93
N SER A 16 0.76 16.87 -34.20
CA SER A 16 1.55 17.90 -33.50
C SER A 16 0.84 18.40 -32.24
N ALA A 17 0.32 17.50 -31.38
CA ALA A 17 -0.04 17.85 -30.00
C ALA A 17 1.27 18.02 -29.22
N GLN A 18 1.85 19.20 -29.25
CA GLN A 18 2.93 19.57 -28.36
C GLN A 18 2.35 19.66 -26.97
N ALA A 19 2.73 18.70 -26.10
CA ALA A 19 2.59 18.90 -24.68
C ALA A 19 3.39 20.15 -24.31
N ALA A 20 2.72 21.18 -23.81
CA ALA A 20 3.39 22.33 -23.22
C ALA A 20 4.15 21.81 -21.99
N ILE A 21 5.45 21.58 -22.18
CA ILE A 21 6.36 21.33 -21.06
C ILE A 21 6.57 22.71 -20.45
N ASP A 22 5.99 22.96 -19.27
CA ASP A 22 6.34 24.10 -18.47
C ASP A 22 7.84 24.02 -18.20
N ALA A 23 8.62 24.82 -18.93
CA ALA A 23 10.07 24.91 -18.76
C ALA A 23 10.33 25.61 -17.42
N LEU A 24 10.44 24.83 -16.36
CA LEU A 24 10.81 25.32 -15.04
C LEU A 24 12.30 25.71 -15.08
N ASN A 25 12.60 26.93 -14.65
CA ASN A 25 13.97 27.43 -14.58
C ASN A 25 14.56 27.11 -13.18
N PHE A 26 15.41 26.10 -13.10
CA PHE A 26 16.12 25.76 -11.88
C PHE A 26 17.45 26.50 -11.79
N THR A 27 17.82 26.90 -10.57
CA THR A 27 19.08 27.62 -10.31
C THR A 27 20.28 26.67 -10.34
N SER A 28 20.05 25.38 -10.09
CA SER A 28 21.09 24.34 -10.08
C SER A 28 20.55 22.98 -10.50
N MET A 29 21.44 22.12 -10.99
CA MET A 29 21.15 20.70 -11.28
C MET A 29 20.64 19.95 -10.03
N GLN A 30 21.09 20.34 -8.83
CA GLN A 30 20.63 19.72 -7.58
C GLN A 30 19.18 20.08 -7.30
N GLN A 31 18.79 21.33 -7.49
CA GLN A 31 17.43 21.80 -7.31
C GLN A 31 16.45 21.09 -8.27
N GLU A 32 16.86 20.86 -9.51
CA GLU A 32 16.10 20.09 -10.48
C GLU A 32 15.90 18.64 -10.03
N LYS A 33 16.99 17.98 -9.59
CA LYS A 33 16.91 16.62 -9.04
C LYS A 33 15.99 16.52 -7.83
N ASP A 34 16.09 17.48 -6.92
CA ASP A 34 15.25 17.53 -5.73
C ASP A 34 13.78 17.75 -6.10
N TYR A 35 13.50 18.59 -7.09
CA TYR A 35 12.15 18.76 -7.62
C TYR A 35 11.58 17.46 -8.19
N HIS A 36 12.30 16.79 -9.06
CA HIS A 36 11.86 15.52 -9.63
C HIS A 36 11.69 14.45 -8.56
N SER A 37 12.61 14.36 -7.62
CA SER A 37 12.51 13.43 -6.49
C SER A 37 11.26 13.70 -5.63
N LEU A 38 11.03 14.97 -5.25
CA LEU A 38 9.88 15.37 -4.43
C LEU A 38 8.55 15.13 -5.14
N THR A 39 8.45 15.45 -6.43
CA THR A 39 7.21 15.26 -7.19
C THR A 39 6.85 13.79 -7.39
N GLN A 40 7.84 12.90 -7.45
CA GLN A 40 7.64 11.45 -7.48
C GLN A 40 7.33 10.86 -6.11
N GLU A 41 7.88 11.43 -5.04
CA GLU A 41 7.69 10.97 -3.67
C GLU A 41 6.36 11.43 -3.07
N LEU A 42 5.90 12.63 -3.43
CA LEU A 42 4.66 13.19 -2.90
C LEU A 42 3.44 12.62 -3.65
N ARG A 43 2.44 12.23 -2.88
CA ARG A 43 1.17 11.70 -3.39
C ARG A 43 0.12 12.78 -3.54
N CYS A 44 -0.68 12.64 -4.56
CA CYS A 44 -1.85 13.47 -4.76
C CYS A 44 -3.02 12.95 -3.90
N PRO A 45 -3.52 13.72 -2.94
CA PRO A 45 -4.57 13.25 -2.03
C PRO A 45 -5.91 12.97 -2.70
N GLN A 46 -6.16 13.51 -3.91
CA GLN A 46 -7.40 13.34 -4.66
C GLN A 46 -7.26 12.48 -5.92
N CYS A 47 -6.07 11.91 -6.19
CA CYS A 47 -5.76 11.26 -7.46
C CYS A 47 -5.56 9.75 -7.33
N GLN A 48 -6.40 9.03 -6.59
CA GLN A 48 -6.27 7.58 -6.42
C GLN A 48 -4.87 7.11 -5.99
N ASN A 49 -4.20 7.92 -5.18
CA ASN A 49 -2.89 7.60 -4.60
C ASN A 49 -1.68 7.67 -5.56
N ASN A 50 -1.84 8.24 -6.75
CA ASN A 50 -0.74 8.49 -7.67
C ASN A 50 0.18 9.61 -7.15
N ASN A 51 1.44 9.62 -7.58
CA ASN A 51 2.36 10.72 -7.29
C ASN A 51 1.89 12.01 -7.99
N ILE A 52 2.39 13.15 -7.51
CA ILE A 52 2.01 14.43 -8.11
C ILE A 52 2.70 14.70 -9.44
N ALA A 53 3.78 13.97 -9.80
CA ALA A 53 4.44 14.11 -11.10
C ALA A 53 3.55 13.62 -12.23
N ASP A 54 2.85 12.51 -12.03
CA ASP A 54 2.09 11.80 -13.06
C ASP A 54 0.60 12.17 -13.07
N SER A 55 0.17 13.09 -12.19
CA SER A 55 -1.22 13.50 -12.10
C SER A 55 -1.47 14.87 -12.72
N ASN A 56 -2.51 14.96 -13.55
CA ASN A 56 -3.00 16.22 -14.14
C ASN A 56 -4.17 16.85 -13.35
N ALA A 57 -4.52 16.30 -12.19
CA ALA A 57 -5.52 16.93 -11.33
C ALA A 57 -5.04 18.31 -10.86
N SER A 58 -5.97 19.26 -10.73
CA SER A 58 -5.64 20.65 -10.34
C SER A 58 -4.81 20.71 -9.06
N ILE A 59 -5.16 19.89 -8.06
CA ILE A 59 -4.41 19.83 -6.81
C ILE A 59 -2.96 19.33 -6.99
N ALA A 60 -2.72 18.38 -7.91
CA ALA A 60 -1.38 17.91 -8.19
C ALA A 60 -0.54 18.99 -8.90
N VAL A 61 -1.18 19.76 -9.79
CA VAL A 61 -0.54 20.91 -10.44
C VAL A 61 -0.16 21.96 -9.40
N ASP A 62 -1.08 22.31 -8.50
CA ASP A 62 -0.84 23.29 -7.42
C ASP A 62 0.27 22.82 -6.47
N MET A 63 0.29 21.52 -6.14
CA MET A 63 1.34 20.94 -5.30
C MET A 63 2.71 21.01 -5.98
N ARG A 64 2.81 20.69 -7.28
CA ARG A 64 4.06 20.84 -8.04
C ARG A 64 4.55 22.29 -8.08
N ALA A 65 3.64 23.23 -8.34
CA ALA A 65 3.97 24.66 -8.31
C ALA A 65 4.48 25.09 -6.94
N LYS A 66 3.87 24.59 -5.86
CA LYS A 66 4.30 24.88 -4.50
C LYS A 66 5.68 24.26 -4.17
N VAL A 67 5.95 23.03 -4.58
CA VAL A 67 7.29 22.41 -4.45
C VAL A 67 8.34 23.27 -5.14
N TYR A 68 8.07 23.71 -6.37
CA TYR A 68 8.97 24.58 -7.13
C TYR A 68 9.22 25.91 -6.39
N GLU A 69 8.15 26.58 -5.92
CA GLU A 69 8.25 27.82 -5.17
C GLU A 69 9.13 27.69 -3.91
N LEU A 70 8.93 26.60 -3.14
CA LEU A 70 9.68 26.35 -1.91
C LEU A 70 11.15 26.04 -2.18
N LEU A 71 11.45 25.31 -3.27
CA LEU A 71 12.83 25.09 -3.74
C LEU A 71 13.51 26.40 -4.15
N GLN A 72 12.79 27.30 -4.84
CA GLN A 72 13.31 28.63 -5.20
C GLN A 72 13.60 29.51 -3.96
N LYS A 73 12.86 29.29 -2.87
CA LYS A 73 13.12 29.93 -1.57
C LYS A 73 14.29 29.30 -0.81
N GLY A 74 14.97 28.30 -1.38
CA GLY A 74 16.11 27.62 -0.77
C GLY A 74 15.75 26.64 0.34
N GLN A 75 14.50 26.20 0.43
CA GLN A 75 14.12 25.16 1.38
C GLN A 75 14.69 23.80 0.96
N ASN A 76 15.10 23.02 1.94
CA ASN A 76 15.59 21.66 1.69
C ASN A 76 14.43 20.68 1.54
N LYS A 77 14.73 19.48 0.99
CA LYS A 77 13.75 18.43 0.72
C LYS A 77 12.87 18.10 1.94
N GLN A 78 13.48 17.97 3.13
CA GLN A 78 12.73 17.60 4.33
C GLN A 78 11.74 18.71 4.76
N GLN A 79 12.15 19.96 4.71
CA GLN A 79 11.29 21.10 5.03
C GLN A 79 10.08 21.18 4.09
N ILE A 80 10.27 20.85 2.82
CA ILE A 80 9.20 20.81 1.83
C ILE A 80 8.22 19.65 2.11
N ILE A 81 8.75 18.48 2.45
CA ILE A 81 7.92 17.32 2.85
C ILE A 81 7.10 17.68 4.10
N ASP A 82 7.73 18.24 5.12
CA ASP A 82 7.06 18.64 6.37
C ASP A 82 5.95 19.66 6.11
N TYR A 83 6.20 20.66 5.26
CA TYR A 83 5.20 21.63 4.82
C TYR A 83 4.02 20.94 4.11
N MET A 84 4.29 19.99 3.22
CA MET A 84 3.25 19.27 2.50
C MET A 84 2.43 18.38 3.43
N VAL A 85 3.08 17.72 4.40
CA VAL A 85 2.40 16.92 5.44
C VAL A 85 1.52 17.79 6.32
N GLU A 86 1.99 18.97 6.73
CA GLU A 86 1.21 19.90 7.54
C GLU A 86 -0.02 20.42 6.78
N ARG A 87 0.13 20.70 5.49
CA ARG A 87 -0.93 21.29 4.66
C ARG A 87 -1.96 20.30 4.16
N TYR A 88 -1.53 19.10 3.76
CA TYR A 88 -2.36 18.10 3.08
C TYR A 88 -2.53 16.80 3.87
N GLY A 89 -1.87 16.67 5.01
CA GLY A 89 -1.90 15.50 5.87
C GLY A 89 -0.82 14.45 5.53
N SER A 90 -0.64 13.50 6.43
CA SER A 90 0.42 12.47 6.34
C SER A 90 0.27 11.50 5.16
N PHE A 91 -0.89 11.48 4.51
CA PHE A 91 -1.13 10.65 3.31
C PHE A 91 -0.37 11.11 2.07
N VAL A 92 0.19 12.33 2.06
CA VAL A 92 0.98 12.84 0.94
C VAL A 92 2.34 12.21 0.82
N THR A 93 2.78 11.41 1.79
CA THR A 93 4.06 10.68 1.77
C THR A 93 3.85 9.17 1.76
N TYR A 94 4.77 8.44 1.09
CA TYR A 94 4.77 6.97 1.11
C TYR A 94 5.26 6.43 2.45
N ASN A 95 6.12 7.17 3.14
CA ASN A 95 6.65 6.82 4.44
C ASN A 95 5.95 7.66 5.51
N PRO A 96 4.86 7.16 6.11
CA PRO A 96 4.23 7.87 7.20
C PRO A 96 5.22 8.00 8.36
N PRO A 97 5.27 9.17 9.02
CA PRO A 97 6.17 9.37 10.16
C PRO A 97 5.86 8.34 11.23
N VAL A 98 6.90 7.72 11.79
CA VAL A 98 6.77 6.81 12.94
C VAL A 98 6.42 7.66 14.16
N THR A 99 5.12 7.75 14.44
CA THR A 99 4.60 8.45 15.61
C THR A 99 4.27 7.45 16.72
N GLY A 100 4.13 7.92 17.97
CA GLY A 100 3.75 7.06 19.09
C GLY A 100 2.47 6.25 18.85
N SER A 101 1.52 6.81 18.11
CA SER A 101 0.28 6.13 17.70
C SER A 101 0.50 5.05 16.63
N THR A 102 1.46 5.23 15.71
CA THR A 102 1.75 4.22 14.67
C THR A 102 2.62 3.08 15.19
N ILE A 103 3.41 3.31 16.24
CA ILE A 103 4.20 2.25 16.93
C ILE A 103 3.28 1.14 17.45
N ILE A 104 2.10 1.47 17.98
CA ILE A 104 1.14 0.49 18.49
C ILE A 104 0.75 -0.51 17.39
N LEU A 105 0.58 -0.05 16.14
CA LEU A 105 0.22 -0.92 15.00
C LEU A 105 1.30 -1.97 14.69
N TRP A 106 2.55 -1.68 14.99
CA TRP A 106 3.67 -2.60 14.80
C TRP A 106 3.92 -3.50 16.01
N VAL A 107 3.78 -2.93 17.22
CA VAL A 107 4.04 -3.65 18.46
C VAL A 107 2.89 -4.60 18.82
N ALA A 108 1.62 -4.23 18.55
CA ALA A 108 0.47 -5.03 18.91
C ALA A 108 0.50 -6.47 18.33
N PRO A 109 0.75 -6.69 17.02
CA PRO A 109 0.79 -8.05 16.46
C PRO A 109 1.95 -8.86 17.04
N LEU A 110 3.11 -8.23 17.30
CA LEU A 110 4.25 -8.91 17.91
C LEU A 110 3.95 -9.31 19.35
N ALA A 111 3.32 -8.43 20.14
CA ALA A 111 2.92 -8.70 21.50
C ALA A 111 1.90 -9.85 21.57
N LEU A 112 0.91 -9.87 20.65
CA LEU A 112 -0.08 -10.95 20.55
C LEU A 112 0.59 -12.28 20.16
N MET A 113 1.54 -12.25 19.25
CA MET A 113 2.29 -13.47 18.87
C MET A 113 3.08 -14.03 20.05
N ILE A 114 3.82 -13.16 20.77
CA ILE A 114 4.58 -13.56 21.97
C ILE A 114 3.63 -14.10 23.05
N LEU A 115 2.52 -13.41 23.30
CA LEU A 115 1.50 -13.85 24.26
C LEU A 115 0.94 -15.23 23.88
N GLY A 116 0.62 -15.44 22.62
CA GLY A 116 0.14 -16.73 22.09
C GLY A 116 1.15 -17.86 22.33
N VAL A 117 2.42 -17.61 22.00
CA VAL A 117 3.51 -18.58 22.23
C VAL A 117 3.65 -18.88 23.71
N VAL A 118 3.64 -17.88 24.59
CA VAL A 118 3.73 -18.05 26.03
C VAL A 118 2.57 -18.88 26.57
N ILE A 119 1.34 -18.63 26.12
CA ILE A 119 0.15 -19.40 26.51
C ILE A 119 0.31 -20.87 26.07
N VAL A 120 0.71 -21.13 24.85
CA VAL A 120 0.91 -22.49 24.34
C VAL A 120 2.01 -23.22 25.10
N LEU A 121 3.15 -22.56 25.36
CA LEU A 121 4.24 -23.15 26.14
C LEU A 121 3.82 -23.45 27.60
N ARG A 122 3.09 -22.54 28.26
CA ARG A 122 2.56 -22.76 29.63
C ARG A 122 1.53 -23.88 29.63
N ARG A 123 0.66 -23.98 28.64
CA ARG A 123 -0.29 -25.11 28.53
C ARG A 123 0.43 -26.42 28.31
N LYS A 124 1.48 -26.46 27.51
CA LYS A 124 2.28 -27.66 27.25
C LYS A 124 3.10 -28.08 28.49
N SER A 125 3.58 -27.10 29.28
CA SER A 125 4.31 -27.37 30.53
C SER A 125 3.40 -27.81 31.67
N GLY A 126 2.09 -27.47 31.64
CA GLY A 126 1.10 -27.88 32.62
C GLY A 126 0.38 -29.21 32.31
N SER A 127 0.59 -29.78 31.12
CA SER A 127 -0.03 -31.02 30.63
C SER A 127 0.96 -32.19 30.62
N SER A 128 1.80 -32.29 31.65
CA SER A 128 2.43 -33.57 31.97
C SER A 128 1.41 -34.44 32.72
N GLY A 129 0.64 -35.20 31.97
CA GLY A 129 -0.18 -36.24 32.59
C GLY A 129 -1.70 -36.13 32.39
N LYS A 130 -2.14 -35.98 31.15
CA LYS A 130 -3.37 -36.65 30.70
C LYS A 130 -3.20 -36.87 29.20
N SER A 131 -2.74 -38.05 28.84
CA SER A 131 -2.95 -38.63 27.51
C SER A 131 -4.36 -38.22 27.06
N ALA A 132 -4.47 -37.67 25.87
CA ALA A 132 -5.68 -37.81 25.13
C ALA A 132 -5.89 -39.32 24.99
N VAL A 133 -6.57 -39.88 25.99
CA VAL A 133 -7.32 -41.10 25.77
C VAL A 133 -8.24 -40.71 24.61
N GLU A 134 -7.88 -41.20 23.45
CA GLU A 134 -8.76 -41.46 22.35
C GLU A 134 -10.13 -41.75 22.98
N ALA A 135 -11.02 -40.80 22.92
CA ALA A 135 -12.41 -41.02 23.23
C ALA A 135 -12.91 -41.91 22.10
N GLN A 136 -12.62 -43.19 22.20
CA GLN A 136 -13.43 -44.19 21.54
C GLN A 136 -14.84 -43.89 22.06
N PRO A 137 -15.78 -43.55 21.23
CA PRO A 137 -17.17 -43.48 21.67
C PRO A 137 -17.45 -44.88 22.23
N ASN A 138 -17.69 -44.96 23.55
CA ASN A 138 -18.19 -46.14 24.16
C ASN A 138 -19.55 -46.38 23.52
N LEU A 139 -19.51 -47.09 22.37
CA LEU A 139 -20.70 -47.54 21.68
C LEU A 139 -21.44 -48.45 22.69
N THR A 140 -22.63 -48.03 23.06
CA THR A 140 -23.53 -48.84 23.86
C THR A 140 -23.67 -50.16 23.16
N GLN A 141 -23.75 -51.29 23.93
CA GLN A 141 -23.86 -52.64 23.36
C GLN A 141 -24.91 -52.77 22.24
N GLU A 142 -25.95 -51.94 22.31
CA GLU A 142 -26.99 -51.87 21.29
C GLU A 142 -26.50 -51.22 19.98
N GLN A 143 -25.61 -50.25 20.08
CA GLN A 143 -24.99 -49.63 18.88
C GLN A 143 -23.97 -50.51 18.23
N GLN A 144 -23.26 -51.34 19.01
CA GLN A 144 -22.33 -52.36 18.49
C GLN A 144 -23.11 -53.44 17.74
N LYS A 145 -24.23 -53.95 18.25
CA LYS A 145 -25.07 -54.91 17.54
C LYS A 145 -25.65 -54.36 16.24
N ARG A 146 -26.09 -53.11 16.23
CA ARG A 146 -26.55 -52.49 14.99
C ARG A 146 -25.45 -52.33 13.96
N LEU A 147 -24.22 -52.01 14.38
CA LEU A 147 -23.09 -51.91 13.47
C LEU A 147 -22.73 -53.25 12.87
N GLU A 148 -22.73 -54.35 13.66
CA GLU A 148 -22.48 -55.71 13.16
C GLU A 148 -23.58 -56.16 12.21
N GLU A 149 -24.84 -55.85 12.47
CA GLU A 149 -25.97 -56.17 11.61
C GLU A 149 -25.87 -55.47 10.23
N LEU A 150 -25.51 -54.19 10.23
CA LEU A 150 -25.28 -53.41 9.03
C LEU A 150 -24.06 -53.88 8.19
N LEU A 151 -23.02 -54.39 8.87
CA LEU A 151 -21.85 -54.90 8.20
C LEU A 151 -22.16 -56.27 7.55
N LYS A 152 -23.03 -57.06 8.17
CA LYS A 152 -23.45 -58.37 7.66
C LYS A 152 -24.43 -58.30 6.48
N GLU A 153 -25.19 -57.19 6.38
CA GLU A 153 -26.12 -56.95 5.25
C GLU A 153 -25.40 -56.46 3.98
N ARG A 154 -24.11 -56.10 4.09
CA ARG A 154 -23.29 -55.61 2.98
C ARG A 154 -22.40 -56.66 2.35
N GLU A 155 -22.32 -57.89 2.90
CA GLU A 155 -21.60 -59.06 2.31
C GLU A 155 -22.55 -59.92 1.48
#